data_f4ffa2680eb49273b4210170bfd5289a
#
_entry.id   f4ffa2680eb49273b4210170bfd5289a
#
_cell.length_a   1.000
_cell.length_b   1.000
_cell.length_c   1.000
_cell.angle_alpha   90.00
_cell.angle_beta   90.00
_cell.angle_gamma   90.00
#
_symmetry.space_group_name_H-M   'P 1'
#
loop_
_entity.id
_entity.type
_entity.pdbx_description
1 polymer ?
#
loop_
_entity_poly.entity_id
_entity_poly.type
_entity_poly.pdbx_seq_one_letter_code
_entity_poly.pdbx_strand_id
1 'polypeptide(L)'
;MEIKQETFQKFGKNFQENLSHLMLQDRTFCDQISEVLVVDFIQYEHLRVFVTMLLDYRNKYRSHPSYETMATIITSEVGSYTDALKKQLTQFYSKVINNHEIESAEFIKDHAIEFCRKQILKKAMLQSVKLLKSSSFEEIQKVIEDAMKLGTNVDFGHDYHMDIDERYRVKARNPITTGWSRFDEITQGGFGESELAVVIAPTGAGKSMALVHMGATAVKEGKTVIYYTLELAEPVVGQRFDSCITDIKLNDLLRNKFNVIEQLKEINGHLIIKEYPSKSASTQTIRSHIERLKKRGINPDMIIV
;
A
#
# COMPACT_ATOMS: atom_id res chain seq x y z
N MET A 1 -16.59 -18.60 -21.97
CA MET A 1 -17.67 -18.53 -20.98
C MET A 1 -17.88 -17.05 -20.68
N GLU A 2 -18.91 -16.45 -21.23
CA GLU A 2 -19.30 -15.07 -20.86
C GLU A 2 -19.96 -15.13 -19.50
N ILE A 3 -19.26 -14.58 -18.50
CA ILE A 3 -19.81 -14.50 -17.15
C ILE A 3 -20.69 -13.26 -17.13
N LYS A 4 -21.99 -13.45 -16.90
CA LYS A 4 -22.95 -12.38 -16.71
C LYS A 4 -22.44 -11.44 -15.63
N GLN A 5 -22.27 -10.19 -15.97
CA GLN A 5 -21.82 -9.15 -15.02
C GLN A 5 -22.87 -9.03 -13.92
N GLU A 6 -22.47 -9.22 -12.68
CA GLU A 6 -23.36 -9.02 -11.54
C GLU A 6 -23.58 -7.52 -11.32
N THR A 7 -24.81 -7.17 -10.96
CA THR A 7 -25.20 -5.80 -10.65
C THR A 7 -25.63 -5.70 -9.18
N PHE A 8 -25.89 -4.49 -8.72
CA PHE A 8 -26.48 -4.27 -7.38
C PHE A 8 -27.91 -4.78 -7.24
N GLN A 9 -28.42 -5.59 -8.19
CA GLN A 9 -29.78 -6.15 -8.15
C GLN A 9 -30.09 -6.88 -6.84
N LYS A 10 -29.13 -7.61 -6.29
CA LYS A 10 -29.31 -8.37 -5.04
C LYS A 10 -29.57 -7.51 -3.81
N PHE A 11 -29.19 -6.24 -3.84
CA PHE A 11 -29.41 -5.30 -2.74
C PHE A 11 -30.73 -4.51 -2.85
N GLY A 12 -31.44 -4.64 -3.98
CA GLY A 12 -32.73 -3.99 -4.20
C GLY A 12 -32.63 -2.53 -4.66
N LYS A 13 -33.80 -1.91 -4.84
CA LYS A 13 -33.91 -0.55 -5.38
C LYS A 13 -33.47 0.52 -4.37
N ASN A 14 -33.95 0.41 -3.14
CA ASN A 14 -33.65 1.38 -2.09
C ASN A 14 -32.15 1.51 -1.83
N PHE A 15 -31.42 0.39 -1.84
CA PHE A 15 -29.97 0.42 -1.71
C PHE A 15 -29.30 1.25 -2.82
N GLN A 16 -29.73 1.06 -4.08
CA GLN A 16 -29.16 1.77 -5.21
C GLN A 16 -29.55 3.25 -5.22
N GLU A 17 -30.77 3.61 -4.81
CA GLU A 17 -31.20 5.00 -4.61
C GLU A 17 -30.34 5.68 -3.53
N ASN A 18 -30.18 5.03 -2.38
CA ASN A 18 -29.37 5.57 -1.28
C ASN A 18 -27.89 5.64 -1.62
N LEU A 19 -27.35 4.66 -2.33
CA LEU A 19 -25.97 4.69 -2.83
C LEU A 19 -25.75 5.92 -3.75
N SER A 20 -26.64 6.16 -4.70
CA SER A 20 -26.56 7.29 -5.61
C SER A 20 -26.70 8.64 -4.88
N HIS A 21 -27.54 8.68 -3.84
CA HIS A 21 -27.68 9.86 -2.98
C HIS A 21 -26.41 10.10 -2.15
N LEU A 22 -25.86 9.06 -1.51
CA LEU A 22 -24.61 9.15 -0.74
C LEU A 22 -23.44 9.64 -1.60
N MET A 23 -23.37 9.24 -2.85
CA MET A 23 -22.34 9.73 -3.77
C MET A 23 -22.44 11.25 -4.03
N LEU A 24 -23.62 11.84 -3.94
CA LEU A 24 -23.80 13.30 -4.02
C LEU A 24 -23.56 13.98 -2.68
N GLN A 25 -23.99 13.37 -1.57
CA GLN A 25 -23.95 13.97 -0.25
C GLN A 25 -22.55 13.93 0.38
N ASP A 26 -21.84 12.82 0.20
CA ASP A 26 -20.53 12.56 0.81
C ASP A 26 -19.44 12.55 -0.27
N ARG A 27 -18.69 13.65 -0.32
CA ARG A 27 -17.58 13.81 -1.27
C ARG A 27 -16.51 12.74 -1.07
N THR A 28 -16.15 12.45 0.17
CA THR A 28 -15.09 11.47 0.51
C THR A 28 -15.48 10.07 0.06
N PHE A 29 -16.73 9.69 0.34
CA PHE A 29 -17.27 8.42 -0.15
C PHE A 29 -17.34 8.38 -1.68
N CYS A 30 -17.74 9.47 -2.33
CA CYS A 30 -17.77 9.55 -3.79
C CYS A 30 -16.37 9.40 -4.38
N ASP A 31 -15.33 10.00 -3.78
CA ASP A 31 -13.95 9.81 -4.19
C ASP A 31 -13.55 8.33 -4.10
N GLN A 32 -13.81 7.70 -2.97
CA GLN A 32 -13.46 6.32 -2.72
C GLN A 32 -14.16 5.33 -3.67
N ILE A 33 -15.49 5.46 -3.82
CA ILE A 33 -16.23 4.51 -4.63
C ILE A 33 -15.98 4.70 -6.12
N SER A 34 -15.65 5.93 -6.56
CA SER A 34 -15.37 6.21 -7.97
C SER A 34 -14.17 5.45 -8.52
N GLU A 35 -13.24 5.02 -7.66
CA GLU A 35 -12.09 4.19 -8.06
C GLU A 35 -12.49 2.77 -8.46
N VAL A 36 -13.61 2.28 -7.93
CA VAL A 36 -14.03 0.88 -8.08
C VAL A 36 -15.39 0.71 -8.74
N LEU A 37 -16.19 1.76 -8.80
CA LEU A 37 -17.54 1.71 -9.36
C LEU A 37 -17.51 1.69 -10.88
N VAL A 38 -18.08 0.65 -11.46
CA VAL A 38 -18.51 0.64 -12.86
C VAL A 38 -19.99 0.98 -12.88
N VAL A 39 -20.36 2.02 -13.62
CA VAL A 39 -21.76 2.55 -13.62
C VAL A 39 -22.77 1.46 -14.00
N ASP A 40 -22.37 0.50 -14.84
CA ASP A 40 -23.21 -0.64 -15.24
C ASP A 40 -23.55 -1.61 -14.08
N PHE A 41 -22.90 -1.50 -12.93
CA PHE A 41 -23.31 -2.24 -11.73
C PHE A 41 -24.65 -1.75 -11.18
N ILE A 42 -25.04 -0.51 -11.49
CA ILE A 42 -26.32 0.08 -11.13
C ILE A 42 -27.38 -0.45 -12.11
N GLN A 43 -28.42 -1.08 -11.58
CA GLN A 43 -29.46 -1.71 -12.42
C GLN A 43 -30.40 -0.71 -13.07
N TYR A 44 -30.78 0.34 -12.33
CA TYR A 44 -31.82 1.28 -12.76
C TYR A 44 -31.24 2.39 -13.63
N GLU A 45 -31.79 2.58 -14.82
CA GLU A 45 -31.29 3.51 -15.83
C GLU A 45 -31.24 4.96 -15.33
N HIS A 46 -32.29 5.42 -14.65
CA HIS A 46 -32.29 6.79 -14.10
C HIS A 46 -31.21 7.03 -13.05
N LEU A 47 -30.84 6.02 -12.29
CA LEU A 47 -29.72 6.12 -11.33
C LEU A 47 -28.37 6.06 -12.04
N ARG A 48 -28.23 5.26 -13.10
CA ARG A 48 -27.01 5.27 -13.93
C ARG A 48 -26.78 6.66 -14.53
N VAL A 49 -27.82 7.24 -15.11
CA VAL A 49 -27.74 8.60 -15.68
C VAL A 49 -27.35 9.61 -14.63
N PHE A 50 -27.99 9.57 -13.45
CA PHE A 50 -27.66 10.46 -12.34
C PHE A 50 -26.17 10.35 -11.91
N VAL A 51 -25.69 9.12 -11.70
CA VAL A 51 -24.30 8.88 -11.29
C VAL A 51 -23.32 9.27 -12.40
N THR A 52 -23.67 9.03 -13.68
CA THR A 52 -22.84 9.46 -14.79
C THR A 52 -22.72 10.98 -14.83
N MET A 53 -23.81 11.73 -14.72
CA MET A 53 -23.82 13.20 -14.67
C MET A 53 -22.93 13.72 -13.51
N LEU A 54 -23.04 13.11 -12.34
CA LEU A 54 -22.23 13.43 -11.17
C LEU A 54 -20.73 13.25 -11.44
N LEU A 55 -20.35 12.08 -11.99
CA LEU A 55 -18.96 11.74 -12.26
C LEU A 55 -18.39 12.59 -13.42
N ASP A 56 -19.17 12.85 -14.46
CA ASP A 56 -18.76 13.68 -15.59
C ASP A 56 -18.51 15.13 -15.15
N TYR A 57 -19.37 15.69 -14.29
CA TYR A 57 -19.14 17.00 -13.71
C TYR A 57 -17.82 17.03 -12.93
N ARG A 58 -17.58 16.05 -12.07
CA ARG A 58 -16.36 15.95 -11.28
C ARG A 58 -15.11 15.83 -12.14
N ASN A 59 -15.17 15.02 -13.19
CA ASN A 59 -14.07 14.86 -14.14
C ASN A 59 -13.75 16.16 -14.89
N LYS A 60 -14.78 16.90 -15.28
CA LYS A 60 -14.65 18.14 -16.05
C LYS A 60 -14.19 19.32 -15.22
N TYR A 61 -14.80 19.52 -14.05
CA TYR A 61 -14.59 20.73 -13.23
C TYR A 61 -13.68 20.50 -12.01
N ARG A 62 -13.24 19.27 -11.77
CA ARG A 62 -12.38 18.89 -10.63
C ARG A 62 -12.93 19.31 -9.27
N SER A 63 -14.24 19.43 -9.17
CA SER A 63 -14.96 19.82 -7.97
C SER A 63 -16.19 18.94 -7.77
N HIS A 64 -16.65 18.81 -6.52
CA HIS A 64 -17.87 18.09 -6.22
C HIS A 64 -19.08 19.01 -6.40
N PRO A 65 -20.14 18.61 -7.14
CA PRO A 65 -21.30 19.48 -7.36
C PRO A 65 -22.12 19.64 -6.07
N SER A 66 -22.65 20.84 -5.85
CA SER A 66 -23.70 21.06 -4.85
C SER A 66 -25.04 20.49 -5.33
N TYR A 67 -26.01 20.38 -4.43
CA TYR A 67 -27.37 20.02 -4.79
C TYR A 67 -27.96 20.95 -5.89
N GLU A 68 -27.75 22.26 -5.77
CA GLU A 68 -28.21 23.25 -6.75
C GLU A 68 -27.54 23.06 -8.12
N THR A 69 -26.25 22.80 -8.12
CA THR A 69 -25.49 22.51 -9.34
C THR A 69 -26.02 21.26 -10.01
N MET A 70 -26.29 20.22 -9.23
CA MET A 70 -26.84 18.96 -9.76
C MET A 70 -28.26 19.12 -10.32
N ALA A 71 -29.09 19.94 -9.68
CA ALA A 71 -30.41 20.33 -10.24
C ALA A 71 -30.30 20.99 -11.62
N THR A 72 -29.34 21.91 -11.75
CA THR A 72 -29.07 22.61 -13.00
C THR A 72 -28.60 21.64 -14.09
N ILE A 73 -27.70 20.72 -13.78
CA ILE A 73 -27.21 19.69 -14.71
C ILE A 73 -28.38 18.82 -15.19
N ILE A 74 -29.17 18.29 -14.25
CA ILE A 74 -30.34 17.47 -14.56
C ILE A 74 -31.30 18.24 -15.51
N THR A 75 -31.62 19.51 -15.20
CA THR A 75 -32.52 20.31 -15.97
C THR A 75 -32.00 20.58 -17.39
N SER A 76 -30.69 20.81 -17.53
CA SER A 76 -30.07 21.12 -18.85
C SER A 76 -29.97 19.86 -19.74
N GLU A 77 -29.74 18.69 -19.18
CA GLU A 77 -29.52 17.45 -19.94
C GLU A 77 -30.78 16.60 -20.15
N VAL A 78 -31.79 16.81 -19.30
CA VAL A 78 -33.05 16.05 -19.34
C VAL A 78 -33.73 16.12 -20.70
N GLY A 79 -33.53 17.20 -21.49
CA GLY A 79 -34.08 17.35 -22.82
C GLY A 79 -33.82 16.21 -23.80
N SER A 80 -32.70 15.53 -23.65
CA SER A 80 -32.23 14.44 -24.52
C SER A 80 -32.80 13.04 -24.20
N TYR A 81 -33.50 12.87 -23.08
CA TYR A 81 -33.99 11.58 -22.62
C TYR A 81 -35.50 11.38 -22.87
N THR A 82 -35.95 10.13 -22.75
CA THR A 82 -37.38 9.78 -22.88
C THR A 82 -38.19 10.35 -21.70
N ASP A 83 -39.47 10.65 -21.92
CA ASP A 83 -40.34 11.23 -20.87
C ASP A 83 -40.47 10.34 -19.62
N ALA A 84 -40.45 9.04 -19.82
CA ALA A 84 -40.44 8.08 -18.68
C ALA A 84 -39.19 8.23 -17.82
N LEU A 85 -38.00 8.33 -18.44
CA LEU A 85 -36.72 8.48 -17.77
C LEU A 85 -36.60 9.85 -17.09
N LYS A 86 -37.06 10.91 -17.75
CA LYS A 86 -37.16 12.26 -17.16
C LYS A 86 -37.98 12.23 -15.86
N LYS A 87 -39.17 11.63 -15.90
CA LYS A 87 -40.04 11.53 -14.74
C LYS A 87 -39.35 10.75 -13.58
N GLN A 88 -38.74 9.63 -13.88
CA GLN A 88 -38.02 8.82 -12.86
C GLN A 88 -36.85 9.59 -12.27
N LEU A 89 -36.02 10.25 -13.05
CA LEU A 89 -34.88 11.03 -12.60
C LEU A 89 -35.30 12.21 -11.73
N THR A 90 -36.35 12.97 -12.17
CA THR A 90 -36.89 14.09 -11.39
C THR A 90 -37.51 13.62 -10.08
N GLN A 91 -38.25 12.52 -10.07
CA GLN A 91 -38.81 11.93 -8.85
C GLN A 91 -37.72 11.47 -7.87
N PHE A 92 -36.68 10.81 -8.38
CA PHE A 92 -35.54 10.42 -7.56
C PHE A 92 -34.85 11.65 -6.98
N TYR A 93 -34.57 12.65 -7.81
CA TYR A 93 -33.88 13.86 -7.36
C TYR A 93 -34.69 14.66 -6.34
N SER A 94 -36.02 14.73 -6.49
CA SER A 94 -36.89 15.33 -5.48
C SER A 94 -36.81 14.61 -4.13
N LYS A 95 -36.67 13.27 -4.11
CA LYS A 95 -36.42 12.53 -2.87
C LYS A 95 -35.07 12.88 -2.25
N VAL A 96 -34.03 13.04 -3.08
CA VAL A 96 -32.68 13.41 -2.63
C VAL A 96 -32.67 14.75 -1.92
N ILE A 97 -33.38 15.75 -2.47
CA ILE A 97 -33.45 17.10 -1.87
C ILE A 97 -34.28 17.11 -0.57
N ASN A 98 -35.36 16.32 -0.50
CA ASN A 98 -36.26 16.33 0.64
C ASN A 98 -35.83 15.44 1.81
N ASN A 99 -34.87 14.54 1.60
CA ASN A 99 -34.41 13.60 2.63
C ASN A 99 -32.89 13.71 2.79
N HIS A 100 -32.46 14.43 3.81
CA HIS A 100 -31.02 14.62 4.08
C HIS A 100 -30.42 13.51 4.94
N GLU A 101 -31.23 12.70 5.61
CA GLU A 101 -30.76 11.60 6.45
C GLU A 101 -30.93 10.27 5.71
N ILE A 102 -29.83 9.58 5.48
CA ILE A 102 -29.83 8.24 4.90
C ILE A 102 -29.62 7.23 6.00
N GLU A 103 -30.67 6.47 6.29
CA GLU A 103 -30.58 5.36 7.25
C GLU A 103 -29.52 4.34 6.80
N SER A 104 -28.70 3.90 7.75
CA SER A 104 -27.65 2.89 7.52
C SER A 104 -26.61 3.28 6.46
N ALA A 105 -26.22 4.56 6.41
CA ALA A 105 -25.27 5.07 5.43
C ALA A 105 -23.96 4.27 5.41
N GLU A 106 -23.38 3.95 6.56
CA GLU A 106 -22.13 3.17 6.66
C GLU A 106 -22.30 1.74 6.10
N PHE A 107 -23.43 1.10 6.39
CA PHE A 107 -23.72 -0.21 5.81
C PHE A 107 -23.75 -0.18 4.28
N ILE A 108 -24.34 0.88 3.70
CA ILE A 108 -24.45 1.03 2.25
C ILE A 108 -23.06 1.28 1.65
N LYS A 109 -22.26 2.14 2.27
CA LYS A 109 -20.88 2.44 1.84
C LYS A 109 -20.03 1.18 1.81
N ASP A 110 -19.98 0.45 2.91
CA ASP A 110 -19.17 -0.77 3.06
C ASP A 110 -19.56 -1.84 2.04
N HIS A 111 -20.85 -2.12 1.92
CA HIS A 111 -21.34 -3.16 1.01
C HIS A 111 -21.20 -2.79 -0.46
N ALA A 112 -21.32 -1.49 -0.80
CA ALA A 112 -21.09 -1.02 -2.16
C ALA A 112 -19.62 -1.17 -2.58
N ILE A 113 -18.71 -0.73 -1.73
CA ILE A 113 -17.25 -0.86 -1.98
C ILE A 113 -16.86 -2.33 -2.06
N GLU A 114 -17.29 -3.14 -1.09
CA GLU A 114 -16.99 -4.58 -1.07
C GLU A 114 -17.50 -5.29 -2.33
N PHE A 115 -18.72 -4.98 -2.76
CA PHE A 115 -19.28 -5.52 -3.99
C PHE A 115 -18.43 -5.14 -5.20
N CYS A 116 -18.13 -3.85 -5.38
CA CYS A 116 -17.33 -3.37 -6.51
C CYS A 116 -15.95 -4.02 -6.53
N ARG A 117 -15.27 -4.11 -5.38
CA ARG A 117 -13.96 -4.78 -5.25
C ARG A 117 -14.04 -6.25 -5.64
N LYS A 118 -15.07 -6.97 -5.20
CA LYS A 118 -15.29 -8.38 -5.59
C LYS A 118 -15.46 -8.52 -7.11
N GLN A 119 -16.19 -7.60 -7.76
CA GLN A 119 -16.36 -7.65 -9.23
C GLN A 119 -15.05 -7.34 -9.97
N ILE A 120 -14.26 -6.37 -9.50
CA ILE A 120 -12.95 -6.05 -10.08
C ILE A 120 -12.00 -7.24 -9.94
N LEU A 121 -11.91 -7.83 -8.76
CA LEU A 121 -11.07 -9.00 -8.52
C LEU A 121 -11.48 -10.19 -9.40
N LYS A 122 -12.79 -10.43 -9.53
CA LYS A 122 -13.35 -11.46 -10.43
C LYS A 122 -12.93 -11.22 -11.88
N LYS A 123 -13.00 -9.96 -12.35
CA LYS A 123 -12.55 -9.57 -13.69
C LYS A 123 -11.04 -9.79 -13.87
N ALA A 124 -10.23 -9.41 -12.88
CA ALA A 124 -8.78 -9.62 -12.88
C ALA A 124 -8.42 -11.11 -12.93
N MET A 125 -9.08 -11.96 -12.16
CA MET A 125 -8.89 -13.42 -12.19
C MET A 125 -9.22 -14.00 -13.57
N LEU A 126 -10.31 -13.56 -14.20
CA LEU A 126 -10.68 -14.02 -15.55
C LEU A 126 -9.67 -13.55 -16.60
N GLN A 127 -9.15 -12.34 -16.47
CA GLN A 127 -8.08 -11.84 -17.32
C GLN A 127 -6.80 -12.65 -17.12
N SER A 128 -6.46 -12.99 -15.88
CA SER A 128 -5.31 -13.84 -15.54
C SER A 128 -5.39 -15.22 -16.18
N VAL A 129 -6.60 -15.83 -16.22
CA VAL A 129 -6.82 -17.11 -16.91
C VAL A 129 -6.52 -17.01 -18.42
N LYS A 130 -6.83 -15.88 -19.06
CA LYS A 130 -6.49 -15.64 -20.47
C LYS A 130 -4.98 -15.46 -20.66
N LEU A 131 -4.32 -14.75 -19.74
CA LEU A 131 -2.86 -14.52 -19.77
C LEU A 131 -2.06 -15.81 -19.50
N LEU A 132 -2.61 -16.78 -18.78
CA LEU A 132 -1.97 -18.10 -18.60
C LEU A 132 -1.66 -18.79 -19.94
N LYS A 133 -2.46 -18.54 -20.99
CA LYS A 133 -2.22 -19.09 -22.32
C LYS A 133 -0.96 -18.51 -22.99
N SER A 134 -0.56 -17.30 -22.63
CA SER A 134 0.63 -16.60 -23.12
C SER A 134 1.87 -16.77 -22.23
N SER A 135 1.75 -17.52 -21.13
CA SER A 135 2.84 -17.73 -20.13
C SER A 135 3.41 -16.47 -19.50
N SER A 136 2.63 -15.41 -19.41
CA SER A 136 3.04 -14.10 -18.84
C SER A 136 2.77 -14.03 -17.34
N PHE A 137 3.61 -14.68 -16.52
CA PHE A 137 3.43 -14.74 -15.06
C PHE A 137 3.55 -13.38 -14.39
N GLU A 138 4.44 -12.52 -14.85
CA GLU A 138 4.65 -11.16 -14.30
C GLU A 138 3.43 -10.27 -14.55
N GLU A 139 2.82 -10.36 -15.73
CA GLU A 139 1.59 -9.63 -16.06
C GLU A 139 0.40 -10.12 -15.23
N ILE A 140 0.30 -11.42 -14.98
CA ILE A 140 -0.74 -12.00 -14.12
C ILE A 140 -0.61 -11.46 -12.70
N GLN A 141 0.61 -11.49 -12.16
CA GLN A 141 0.87 -10.95 -10.82
C GLN A 141 0.46 -9.48 -10.73
N LYS A 142 0.86 -8.67 -11.71
CA LYS A 142 0.53 -7.24 -11.75
C LYS A 142 -0.97 -7.00 -11.81
N VAL A 143 -1.71 -7.71 -12.68
CA VAL A 143 -3.17 -7.56 -12.83
C VAL A 143 -3.90 -7.88 -11.52
N ILE A 144 -3.47 -8.93 -10.79
CA ILE A 144 -4.07 -9.29 -9.50
C ILE A 144 -3.70 -8.26 -8.42
N GLU A 145 -2.44 -7.87 -8.33
CA GLU A 145 -1.97 -6.86 -7.36
C GLU A 145 -2.68 -5.52 -7.54
N ASP A 146 -2.83 -5.05 -8.77
CA ASP A 146 -3.52 -3.80 -9.09
C ASP A 146 -5.01 -3.90 -8.69
N ALA A 147 -5.67 -5.02 -8.99
CA ALA A 147 -7.06 -5.25 -8.60
C ALA A 147 -7.26 -5.32 -7.07
N MET A 148 -6.28 -5.81 -6.33
CA MET A 148 -6.32 -5.88 -4.86
C MET A 148 -6.11 -4.51 -4.19
N LYS A 149 -5.38 -3.60 -4.83
CA LYS A 149 -5.12 -2.24 -4.31
C LYS A 149 -6.29 -1.31 -4.47
N LEU A 150 -7.13 -1.51 -5.48
CA LEU A 150 -8.27 -0.63 -5.76
C LEU A 150 -9.28 -0.65 -4.61
N GLY A 151 -9.72 0.54 -4.19
CA GLY A 151 -10.70 0.74 -3.13
C GLY A 151 -10.23 0.32 -1.71
N THR A 152 -8.92 0.08 -1.51
CA THR A 152 -8.38 -0.27 -0.18
C THR A 152 -7.85 0.92 0.60
N ASN A 153 -7.45 1.98 -0.08
CA ASN A 153 -6.85 3.14 0.56
C ASN A 153 -7.71 4.38 0.34
N VAL A 154 -8.27 4.88 1.42
CA VAL A 154 -8.88 6.22 1.52
C VAL A 154 -7.86 7.21 2.10
N ASP A 155 -6.58 6.87 2.00
CA ASP A 155 -5.54 7.78 2.46
C ASP A 155 -5.29 8.83 1.37
N PHE A 156 -6.03 9.95 1.49
CA PHE A 156 -5.82 11.14 0.65
C PHE A 156 -4.59 11.94 1.06
N GLY A 157 -3.78 11.40 1.96
CA GLY A 157 -2.68 12.11 2.57
C GLY A 157 -3.14 12.99 3.73
N HIS A 158 -2.20 13.70 4.31
CA HIS A 158 -2.41 14.57 5.45
C HIS A 158 -2.94 15.94 4.99
N ASP A 159 -4.19 16.28 5.34
CA ASP A 159 -4.72 17.61 5.10
C ASP A 159 -4.09 18.62 6.09
N TYR A 160 -3.37 19.59 5.52
CA TYR A 160 -2.58 20.53 6.31
C TYR A 160 -3.42 21.32 7.31
N HIS A 161 -4.67 21.66 6.99
CA HIS A 161 -5.54 22.43 7.83
C HIS A 161 -6.43 21.60 8.76
N MET A 162 -6.84 20.42 8.30
CA MET A 162 -7.80 19.59 9.04
C MET A 162 -7.12 18.66 10.04
N ASP A 163 -5.90 18.16 9.73
CA ASP A 163 -5.23 17.12 10.52
C ASP A 163 -4.17 17.70 11.48
N ILE A 164 -4.47 18.86 12.08
CA ILE A 164 -3.55 19.54 13.00
C ILE A 164 -3.15 18.65 14.18
N ASP A 165 -4.12 18.02 14.83
CA ASP A 165 -3.89 17.20 16.01
C ASP A 165 -3.04 15.97 15.72
N GLU A 166 -3.16 15.41 14.52
CA GLU A 166 -2.37 14.25 14.12
C GLU A 166 -0.89 14.58 13.91
N ARG A 167 -0.58 15.80 13.44
CA ARG A 167 0.81 16.27 13.28
C ARG A 167 1.56 16.39 14.60
N TYR A 168 0.86 16.72 15.67
CA TYR A 168 1.47 16.92 16.99
C TYR A 168 1.38 15.68 17.88
N ARG A 169 0.84 14.56 17.38
CA ARG A 169 0.96 13.26 18.06
C ARG A 169 2.42 12.83 18.08
N VAL A 170 2.99 12.74 19.25
CA VAL A 170 4.36 12.25 19.45
C VAL A 170 4.34 10.75 19.14
N LYS A 171 4.87 10.35 17.99
CA LYS A 171 5.17 8.95 17.72
C LYS A 171 6.46 8.60 18.44
N ALA A 172 6.45 7.55 19.26
CA ALA A 172 7.66 7.04 19.87
C ALA A 172 8.60 6.57 18.75
N ARG A 173 9.74 7.26 18.59
CA ARG A 173 10.79 6.84 17.68
C ARG A 173 11.67 5.84 18.44
N ASN A 174 11.68 4.57 18.05
CA ASN A 174 12.54 3.53 18.60
C ASN A 174 13.74 3.33 17.68
N PRO A 175 14.76 4.21 17.73
CA PRO A 175 15.86 4.18 16.79
C PRO A 175 16.79 3.00 17.08
N ILE A 176 17.44 2.53 16.02
CA ILE A 176 18.54 1.55 16.11
C ILE A 176 19.84 2.36 16.04
N THR A 177 20.66 2.24 17.05
CA THR A 177 21.97 2.93 17.10
C THR A 177 22.86 2.52 15.94
N THR A 178 23.66 3.44 15.45
CA THR A 178 24.69 3.17 14.44
C THR A 178 26.01 2.67 15.06
N GLY A 179 26.15 2.77 16.37
CA GLY A 179 27.39 2.49 17.10
C GLY A 179 28.40 3.65 17.05
N TRP A 180 28.05 4.76 16.42
CA TRP A 180 28.87 5.98 16.43
C TRP A 180 28.15 7.09 17.22
N SER A 181 28.62 7.31 18.45
CA SER A 181 27.96 8.23 19.39
C SER A 181 27.66 9.62 18.82
N ARG A 182 28.61 10.18 18.05
CA ARG A 182 28.41 11.50 17.44
C ARG A 182 27.32 11.48 16.35
N PHE A 183 27.23 10.41 15.59
CA PHE A 183 26.19 10.25 14.58
C PHE A 183 24.82 10.04 15.24
N ASP A 184 24.78 9.20 16.26
CA ASP A 184 23.56 8.93 17.00
C ASP A 184 23.05 10.19 17.73
N GLU A 185 23.95 11.04 18.24
CA GLU A 185 23.57 12.33 18.80
C GLU A 185 22.87 13.24 17.76
N ILE A 186 23.41 13.33 16.54
CA ILE A 186 22.83 14.12 15.44
C ILE A 186 21.50 13.54 14.96
N THR A 187 21.39 12.21 14.89
CA THR A 187 20.19 11.49 14.42
C THR A 187 19.21 11.14 15.54
N GLN A 188 19.40 11.67 16.74
CA GLN A 188 18.54 11.40 17.90
C GLN A 188 18.39 9.90 18.20
N GLY A 189 19.53 9.18 18.23
CA GLY A 189 19.62 7.79 18.63
C GLY A 189 19.88 6.78 17.51
N GLY A 190 20.11 7.23 16.27
CA GLY A 190 20.37 6.34 15.12
C GLY A 190 19.25 6.33 14.10
N PHE A 191 18.98 5.17 13.48
CA PHE A 191 17.97 5.03 12.43
C PHE A 191 16.61 4.62 12.99
N GLY A 192 15.58 5.39 12.66
CA GLY A 192 14.18 5.09 12.99
C GLY A 192 13.49 4.20 11.97
N GLU A 193 12.30 3.72 12.34
CA GLU A 193 11.44 2.96 11.44
C GLU A 193 11.08 3.77 10.19
N SER A 194 11.10 3.13 9.02
CA SER A 194 10.82 3.74 7.71
C SER A 194 11.85 4.78 7.25
N GLU A 195 13.00 4.88 7.89
CA GLU A 195 14.08 5.77 7.46
C GLU A 195 15.03 5.05 6.48
N LEU A 196 15.53 5.80 5.50
CA LEU A 196 16.52 5.34 4.53
C LEU A 196 17.83 6.11 4.73
N ALA A 197 18.92 5.38 4.91
CA ALA A 197 20.27 5.94 4.94
C ALA A 197 21.11 5.43 3.77
N VAL A 198 21.96 6.29 3.21
CA VAL A 198 22.87 5.93 2.12
C VAL A 198 24.29 6.32 2.48
N VAL A 199 25.21 5.35 2.46
CA VAL A 199 26.65 5.57 2.68
C VAL A 199 27.34 5.79 1.35
N ILE A 200 27.85 6.99 1.14
CA ILE A 200 28.54 7.38 -0.08
C ILE A 200 30.01 7.66 0.23
N ALA A 201 30.91 6.97 -0.47
CA ALA A 201 32.37 7.19 -0.35
C ALA A 201 33.10 6.62 -1.59
N PRO A 202 34.33 7.07 -1.89
CA PRO A 202 35.14 6.48 -2.94
C PRO A 202 35.42 4.98 -2.71
N THR A 203 35.89 4.30 -3.77
CA THR A 203 36.32 2.90 -3.67
C THR A 203 37.46 2.76 -2.66
N GLY A 204 37.41 1.73 -1.81
CA GLY A 204 38.42 1.50 -0.76
C GLY A 204 38.27 2.33 0.50
N ALA A 205 37.34 3.30 0.57
CA ALA A 205 37.15 4.17 1.73
C ALA A 205 36.39 3.49 2.91
N GLY A 206 36.00 2.23 2.79
CA GLY A 206 35.39 1.48 3.89
C GLY A 206 33.86 1.46 3.92
N LYS A 207 33.16 1.78 2.82
CA LYS A 207 31.67 1.73 2.76
C LYS A 207 31.09 0.43 3.31
N SER A 208 31.56 -0.72 2.81
CA SER A 208 31.07 -2.03 3.24
C SER A 208 31.41 -2.33 4.72
N MET A 209 32.53 -1.77 5.22
CA MET A 209 32.87 -1.91 6.64
C MET A 209 31.97 -1.06 7.54
N ALA A 210 31.58 0.13 7.06
CA ALA A 210 30.61 0.95 7.78
C ALA A 210 29.24 0.26 7.86
N LEU A 211 28.78 -0.38 6.77
CA LEU A 211 27.54 -1.16 6.75
C LEU A 211 27.61 -2.36 7.69
N VAL A 212 28.74 -3.07 7.70
CA VAL A 212 28.98 -4.20 8.64
C VAL A 212 28.97 -3.69 10.09
N HIS A 213 29.63 -2.56 10.39
CA HIS A 213 29.64 -1.99 11.73
C HIS A 213 28.23 -1.66 12.25
N MET A 214 27.42 -0.95 11.44
CA MET A 214 26.05 -0.62 11.80
C MET A 214 25.19 -1.88 12.00
N GLY A 215 25.31 -2.86 11.11
CA GLY A 215 24.61 -4.13 11.22
C GLY A 215 25.06 -4.94 12.45
N ALA A 216 26.35 -5.00 12.73
CA ALA A 216 26.90 -5.69 13.91
C ALA A 216 26.44 -5.03 15.21
N THR A 217 26.40 -3.70 15.25
CA THR A 217 25.88 -2.96 16.40
C THR A 217 24.40 -3.29 16.64
N ALA A 218 23.58 -3.27 15.59
CA ALA A 218 22.17 -3.63 15.70
C ALA A 218 21.98 -5.08 16.20
N VAL A 219 22.79 -6.03 15.72
CA VAL A 219 22.75 -7.43 16.17
C VAL A 219 23.16 -7.56 17.64
N LYS A 220 24.19 -6.82 18.09
CA LYS A 220 24.58 -6.77 19.51
C LYS A 220 23.44 -6.25 20.40
N GLU A 221 22.59 -5.36 19.90
CA GLU A 221 21.40 -4.86 20.60
C GLU A 221 20.17 -5.77 20.52
N GLY A 222 20.33 -6.98 20.01
CA GLY A 222 19.23 -7.94 19.92
C GLY A 222 18.30 -7.76 18.72
N LYS A 223 18.69 -6.94 17.73
CA LYS A 223 17.89 -6.70 16.54
C LYS A 223 18.06 -7.78 15.47
N THR A 224 17.04 -7.94 14.63
CA THR A 224 17.09 -8.82 13.45
C THR A 224 17.55 -8.02 12.24
N VAL A 225 18.71 -8.36 11.70
CA VAL A 225 19.34 -7.70 10.56
C VAL A 225 19.38 -8.63 9.35
N ILE A 226 18.96 -8.13 8.19
CA ILE A 226 19.15 -8.81 6.91
C ILE A 226 20.19 -8.01 6.11
N TYR A 227 21.28 -8.66 5.77
CA TYR A 227 22.35 -8.08 4.96
C TYR A 227 22.37 -8.72 3.58
N TYR A 228 22.09 -7.94 2.55
CA TYR A 228 22.24 -8.35 1.17
C TYR A 228 23.59 -7.94 0.62
N THR A 229 24.33 -8.87 0.06
CA THR A 229 25.60 -8.60 -0.63
C THR A 229 25.46 -8.87 -2.11
N LEU A 230 25.98 -7.92 -2.92
CA LEU A 230 25.94 -7.99 -4.38
C LEU A 230 27.34 -8.20 -5.00
N GLU A 231 28.38 -8.15 -4.17
CA GLU A 231 29.78 -8.22 -4.60
C GLU A 231 30.57 -9.33 -3.89
N LEU A 232 30.26 -9.60 -2.63
CA LEU A 232 31.04 -10.51 -1.77
C LEU A 232 30.22 -11.75 -1.43
N ALA A 233 30.92 -12.89 -1.32
CA ALA A 233 30.30 -14.13 -0.86
C ALA A 233 29.82 -14.04 0.60
N GLU A 234 28.72 -14.71 0.94
CA GLU A 234 28.13 -14.75 2.27
C GLU A 234 29.16 -15.05 3.38
N PRO A 235 30.07 -16.06 3.25
CA PRO A 235 31.06 -16.34 4.27
C PRO A 235 32.07 -15.20 4.50
N VAL A 236 32.43 -14.47 3.44
CA VAL A 236 33.37 -13.33 3.55
C VAL A 236 32.74 -12.18 4.32
N VAL A 237 31.47 -11.90 4.05
CA VAL A 237 30.71 -10.90 4.83
C VAL A 237 30.55 -11.39 6.26
N GLY A 238 30.21 -12.68 6.49
CA GLY A 238 30.11 -13.29 7.82
C GLY A 238 31.37 -13.11 8.66
N GLN A 239 32.54 -13.36 8.09
CA GLN A 239 33.82 -13.15 8.79
C GLN A 239 34.05 -11.66 9.17
N ARG A 240 33.59 -10.72 8.37
CA ARG A 240 33.65 -9.30 8.75
C ARG A 240 32.73 -8.98 9.93
N PHE A 241 31.55 -9.58 9.96
CA PHE A 241 30.66 -9.48 11.13
C PHE A 241 31.30 -10.14 12.36
N ASP A 242 31.87 -11.35 12.24
CA ASP A 242 32.56 -12.02 13.32
C ASP A 242 33.65 -11.13 13.92
N SER A 243 34.51 -10.56 13.05
CA SER A 243 35.56 -9.66 13.47
C SER A 243 35.04 -8.39 14.16
N CYS A 244 33.96 -7.81 13.65
CA CYS A 244 33.36 -6.59 14.21
C CYS A 244 32.63 -6.87 15.55
N ILE A 245 32.02 -8.03 15.67
CA ILE A 245 31.30 -8.44 16.90
C ILE A 245 32.24 -8.84 18.03
N THR A 246 33.31 -9.56 17.70
CA THR A 246 34.22 -10.17 18.69
C THR A 246 35.49 -9.37 18.91
N ASP A 247 35.74 -8.30 18.13
CA ASP A 247 36.97 -7.53 18.14
C ASP A 247 38.25 -8.35 17.78
N ILE A 248 38.09 -9.57 17.25
CA ILE A 248 39.16 -10.41 16.76
C ILE A 248 39.50 -10.02 15.32
N LYS A 249 40.77 -9.78 15.02
CA LYS A 249 41.23 -9.43 13.69
C LYS A 249 40.85 -10.51 12.66
N LEU A 250 40.45 -10.11 11.46
CA LEU A 250 40.06 -11.02 10.38
C LEU A 250 41.07 -12.15 10.13
N ASN A 251 42.36 -11.85 10.16
CA ASN A 251 43.41 -12.82 9.93
C ASN A 251 43.57 -13.85 11.07
N ASP A 252 43.05 -13.55 12.25
CA ASP A 252 43.15 -14.36 13.45
C ASP A 252 41.87 -15.15 13.76
N LEU A 253 40.76 -14.91 13.03
CA LEU A 253 39.47 -15.56 13.26
C LEU A 253 39.58 -17.08 13.23
N LEU A 254 40.25 -17.62 12.22
CA LEU A 254 40.40 -19.08 12.07
C LEU A 254 41.10 -19.73 13.28
N ARG A 255 42.12 -19.07 13.80
CA ARG A 255 42.85 -19.56 15.00
C ARG A 255 42.03 -19.44 16.26
N ASN A 256 41.13 -18.47 16.33
CA ASN A 256 40.30 -18.16 17.48
C ASN A 256 38.82 -18.64 17.31
N LYS A 257 38.58 -19.58 16.40
CA LYS A 257 37.21 -20.01 16.03
C LYS A 257 36.36 -20.40 17.24
N PHE A 258 36.91 -21.09 18.23
CA PHE A 258 36.16 -21.49 19.43
C PHE A 258 35.72 -20.27 20.26
N ASN A 259 36.58 -19.28 20.43
CA ASN A 259 36.25 -18.04 21.13
C ASN A 259 35.20 -17.24 20.40
N VAL A 260 35.29 -17.16 19.04
CA VAL A 260 34.26 -16.53 18.21
C VAL A 260 32.90 -17.20 18.44
N ILE A 261 32.84 -18.53 18.39
CA ILE A 261 31.59 -19.28 18.58
C ILE A 261 31.00 -19.04 19.99
N GLU A 262 31.83 -18.97 21.02
CA GLU A 262 31.36 -18.71 22.38
C GLU A 262 30.74 -17.30 22.50
N GLN A 263 31.45 -16.29 22.01
CA GLN A 263 30.94 -14.92 22.05
C GLN A 263 29.65 -14.72 21.21
N LEU A 264 29.54 -15.38 20.06
CA LEU A 264 28.34 -15.31 19.25
C LEU A 264 27.10 -15.96 19.89
N LYS A 265 27.28 -16.92 20.78
CA LYS A 265 26.18 -17.54 21.56
C LYS A 265 25.53 -16.60 22.57
N GLU A 266 26.26 -15.59 23.03
CA GLU A 266 25.76 -14.60 24.00
C GLU A 266 24.90 -13.51 23.34
N ILE A 267 24.88 -13.47 22.01
CA ILE A 267 24.18 -12.44 21.26
C ILE A 267 22.73 -12.88 21.00
N ASN A 268 21.78 -12.05 21.41
CA ASN A 268 20.35 -12.30 21.21
C ASN A 268 19.83 -11.85 19.86
N GLY A 269 20.59 -11.05 19.12
CA GLY A 269 20.21 -10.56 17.79
C GLY A 269 20.35 -11.63 16.73
N HIS A 270 19.68 -11.41 15.60
CA HIS A 270 19.67 -12.35 14.48
C HIS A 270 20.21 -11.68 13.21
N LEU A 271 21.18 -12.34 12.55
CA LEU A 271 21.77 -11.87 11.30
C LEU A 271 21.53 -12.89 10.20
N ILE A 272 20.96 -12.43 9.09
CA ILE A 272 20.86 -13.20 7.86
C ILE A 272 21.64 -12.48 6.78
N ILE A 273 22.64 -13.15 6.21
CA ILE A 273 23.42 -12.66 5.08
C ILE A 273 22.93 -13.39 3.83
N LYS A 274 22.58 -12.65 2.80
CA LYS A 274 22.14 -13.21 1.52
C LYS A 274 22.90 -12.60 0.35
N GLU A 275 23.61 -13.46 -0.38
CA GLU A 275 24.29 -13.10 -1.61
C GLU A 275 23.32 -13.16 -2.80
N TYR A 276 23.40 -12.15 -3.62
CA TYR A 276 22.88 -12.15 -4.98
C TYR A 276 24.00 -11.77 -5.96
N PRO A 277 24.23 -12.55 -7.00
CA PRO A 277 25.20 -12.18 -8.02
C PRO A 277 24.88 -10.79 -8.61
N SER A 278 25.92 -10.05 -8.99
CA SER A 278 25.77 -8.73 -9.61
C SER A 278 24.75 -8.76 -10.75
N LYS A 279 23.81 -7.80 -10.77
CA LYS A 279 22.73 -7.67 -11.75
C LYS A 279 21.65 -8.75 -11.70
N SER A 280 21.65 -9.67 -10.73
CA SER A 280 20.63 -10.73 -10.62
C SER A 280 19.49 -10.39 -9.65
N ALA A 281 19.67 -9.38 -8.78
CA ALA A 281 18.66 -8.96 -7.83
C ALA A 281 17.96 -7.66 -8.27
N SER A 282 16.66 -7.68 -8.30
CA SER A 282 15.80 -6.51 -8.38
C SER A 282 15.22 -6.19 -7.00
N THR A 283 14.62 -5.01 -6.87
CA THR A 283 13.84 -4.66 -5.66
C THR A 283 12.75 -5.69 -5.37
N GLN A 284 12.14 -6.25 -6.41
CA GLN A 284 11.13 -7.32 -6.28
C GLN A 284 11.74 -8.62 -5.74
N THR A 285 12.95 -8.97 -6.14
CA THR A 285 13.67 -10.15 -5.63
C THR A 285 13.91 -10.03 -4.13
N ILE A 286 14.41 -8.86 -3.68
CA ILE A 286 14.65 -8.54 -2.27
C ILE A 286 13.33 -8.59 -1.48
N ARG A 287 12.28 -7.92 -1.99
CA ARG A 287 10.96 -7.91 -1.37
C ARG A 287 10.39 -9.30 -1.20
N SER A 288 10.44 -10.13 -2.23
CA SER A 288 9.98 -11.53 -2.19
C SER A 288 10.77 -12.38 -1.19
N HIS A 289 12.06 -12.11 -1.00
CA HIS A 289 12.87 -12.80 0.01
C HIS A 289 12.45 -12.39 1.42
N ILE A 290 12.26 -11.09 1.67
CA ILE A 290 11.78 -10.57 2.96
C ILE A 290 10.42 -11.17 3.32
N GLU A 291 9.48 -11.22 2.39
CA GLU A 291 8.16 -11.82 2.62
C GLU A 291 8.24 -13.31 2.96
N ARG A 292 9.17 -14.06 2.35
CA ARG A 292 9.43 -15.47 2.72
C ARG A 292 10.00 -15.61 4.14
N LEU A 293 10.86 -14.69 4.56
CA LEU A 293 11.39 -14.67 5.92
C LEU A 293 10.30 -14.34 6.94
N LYS A 294 9.47 -13.34 6.67
CA LYS A 294 8.30 -13.00 7.51
C LYS A 294 7.34 -14.18 7.70
N LYS A 295 7.07 -14.95 6.65
CA LYS A 295 6.25 -16.17 6.74
C LYS A 295 6.86 -17.26 7.64
N ARG A 296 8.18 -17.19 7.93
CA ARG A 296 8.89 -18.05 8.88
C ARG A 296 9.01 -17.43 10.28
N GLY A 297 8.34 -16.31 10.53
CA GLY A 297 8.40 -15.59 11.80
C GLY A 297 9.62 -14.69 11.96
N ILE A 298 10.41 -14.48 10.90
CA ILE A 298 11.61 -13.63 10.94
C ILE A 298 11.22 -12.24 10.41
N ASN A 299 11.05 -11.29 11.32
CA ASN A 299 10.73 -9.91 10.99
C ASN A 299 11.99 -9.06 11.12
N PRO A 300 12.50 -8.45 10.05
CA PRO A 300 13.70 -7.63 10.12
C PRO A 300 13.42 -6.27 10.75
N ASP A 301 14.30 -5.86 11.66
CA ASP A 301 14.36 -4.51 12.20
C ASP A 301 15.21 -3.59 11.28
N MET A 302 16.26 -4.16 10.65
CA MET A 302 17.15 -3.44 9.74
C MET A 302 17.45 -4.26 8.50
N ILE A 303 17.45 -3.59 7.35
CA ILE A 303 17.83 -4.18 6.05
C ILE A 303 19.00 -3.38 5.48
N ILE A 304 20.06 -4.07 5.11
CA ILE A 304 21.28 -3.49 4.51
C ILE A 304 21.46 -4.09 3.12
N VAL A 305 21.77 -3.24 2.13
CA VAL A 305 21.99 -3.66 0.73
C VAL A 305 23.30 -3.05 0.23
#